data_98ba6091c1f630bc5b3ecf12c8e229a5
#
_entry.id   98ba6091c1f630bc5b3ecf12c8e229a5
#
_cell.length_a   1.000
_cell.length_b   1.000
_cell.length_c   1.000
_cell.angle_alpha   90.00
_cell.angle_beta   90.00
_cell.angle_gamma   90.00
#
_symmetry.space_group_name_H-M   'P 1'
#
loop_
_entity.id
_entity.type
_entity.pdbx_description
1 polymer ?
#
loop_
_entity_poly.entity_id
_entity_poly.type
_entity_poly.pdbx_seq_one_letter_code
_entity_poly.pdbx_strand_id
1 'polypeptide(L)'
;VADALLVGIVTERDLTAKVLAASLDPDATRLEAAMTPDPEVLAPDATPPDALERMRIRGFRHLPIVDDDEIIGIVSIRDLYAATKKQLEEDIRQRESFIFDTGYGAGA
;
A
#
# COMPACT_ATOMS: atom_id res chain seq x y z
N VAL A 1 2.75 0.37 22.74
CA VAL A 1 2.18 1.13 23.86
C VAL A 1 0.67 1.13 23.71
N ALA A 2 -0.04 0.74 24.77
CA ALA A 2 -1.50 0.59 24.74
C ALA A 2 -2.24 1.87 24.33
N ASP A 3 -1.66 3.03 24.63
CA ASP A 3 -2.27 4.33 24.35
C ASP A 3 -1.76 4.97 23.04
N ALA A 4 -0.95 4.26 22.28
CA ALA A 4 -0.43 4.80 21.04
C ALA A 4 -1.49 4.70 19.95
N LEU A 5 -2.00 5.86 19.52
CA LEU A 5 -2.98 5.94 18.44
C LEU A 5 -2.35 6.55 17.20
N LEU A 6 -2.80 6.07 16.06
CA LEU A 6 -2.39 6.62 14.77
C LEU A 6 -3.06 7.98 14.58
N VAL A 7 -2.27 9.04 14.48
CA VAL A 7 -2.79 10.41 14.29
C VAL A 7 -2.54 10.95 12.88
N GLY A 8 -1.56 10.40 12.18
CA GLY A 8 -1.23 10.87 10.85
C GLY A 8 -0.19 10.01 10.18
N ILE A 9 0.09 10.31 8.92
CA ILE A 9 1.14 9.68 8.16
C ILE A 9 1.95 10.77 7.44
N VAL A 10 3.27 10.61 7.41
CA VAL A 10 4.14 11.50 6.68
C VAL A 10 4.94 10.69 5.66
N THR A 11 5.03 11.22 4.44
CA THR A 11 5.74 10.58 3.35
C THR A 11 6.80 11.54 2.80
N GLU A 12 7.69 11.01 1.97
CA GLU A 12 8.67 11.83 1.25
C GLU A 12 7.97 12.94 0.46
N ARG A 13 6.83 12.65 -0.14
CA ARG A 13 6.04 13.62 -0.89
C ARG A 13 5.54 14.75 0.01
N ASP A 14 5.10 14.44 1.23
CA ASP A 14 4.67 15.46 2.19
C ASP A 14 5.83 16.38 2.55
N LEU A 15 7.01 15.82 2.80
CA LEU A 15 8.19 16.60 3.14
C LEU A 15 8.59 17.53 2.00
N THR A 16 8.55 17.04 0.77
CA THR A 16 8.87 17.83 -0.41
C THR A 16 7.87 18.96 -0.62
N ALA A 17 6.57 18.64 -0.60
CA ALA A 17 5.53 19.60 -0.94
C ALA A 17 5.23 20.60 0.19
N LYS A 18 5.20 20.12 1.44
CA LYS A 18 4.72 20.93 2.57
C LYS A 18 5.84 21.60 3.37
N VAL A 19 7.06 21.15 3.21
CA VAL A 19 8.22 21.71 3.93
C VAL A 19 9.18 22.40 2.96
N LEU A 20 9.77 21.65 2.04
CA LEU A 20 10.80 22.18 1.14
C LEU A 20 10.22 23.15 0.11
N ALA A 21 9.15 22.77 -0.58
CA ALA A 21 8.52 23.64 -1.58
C ALA A 21 7.84 24.85 -0.96
N ALA A 22 7.41 24.76 0.30
CA ALA A 22 6.83 25.87 1.05
C ALA A 22 7.89 26.74 1.73
N SER A 23 9.16 26.45 1.51
CA SER A 23 10.29 27.19 2.09
C SER A 23 10.32 27.21 3.62
N LEU A 24 9.79 26.15 4.24
CA LEU A 24 9.88 25.98 5.69
C LEU A 24 11.22 25.38 6.06
N ASP A 25 11.69 25.68 7.28
CA ASP A 25 12.92 25.11 7.81
C ASP A 25 12.68 23.66 8.24
N PRO A 26 13.32 22.67 7.59
CA PRO A 26 13.11 21.26 7.96
C PRO A 26 13.49 20.96 9.41
N ASP A 27 14.48 21.65 9.95
CA ASP A 27 14.95 21.41 11.32
C ASP A 27 14.00 21.97 12.38
N ALA A 28 13.19 22.96 12.01
CA ALA A 28 12.27 23.62 12.91
C ALA A 28 10.80 23.19 12.71
N THR A 29 10.50 22.47 11.63
CA THR A 29 9.13 22.05 11.30
C THR A 29 8.81 20.72 11.98
N ARG A 30 7.72 20.71 12.74
CA ARG A 30 7.26 19.50 13.43
C ARG A 30 6.52 18.57 12.45
N LEU A 31 6.56 17.26 12.70
CA LEU A 31 5.89 16.28 11.85
C LEU A 31 4.39 16.54 11.74
N GLU A 32 3.75 16.99 12.81
CA GLU A 32 2.31 17.29 12.80
C GLU A 32 1.93 18.38 11.79
N ALA A 33 2.86 19.23 11.40
CA ALA A 33 2.64 20.26 10.40
C ALA A 33 2.75 19.72 8.96
N ALA A 34 3.50 18.64 8.78
CA ALA A 34 3.73 18.03 7.46
C ALA A 34 2.89 16.80 7.19
N MET A 35 2.42 16.12 8.23
CA MET A 35 1.67 14.87 8.09
C MET A 35 0.29 15.07 7.45
N THR A 36 -0.22 13.99 6.87
CA THR A 36 -1.64 13.89 6.53
C THR A 36 -2.36 13.35 7.76
N PRO A 37 -3.28 14.12 8.37
CA PRO A 37 -4.01 13.65 9.55
C PRO A 37 -5.07 12.61 9.16
N ASP A 38 -5.48 11.79 10.11
CA ASP A 38 -6.52 10.78 9.96
C ASP A 38 -6.34 9.97 8.68
N PRO A 39 -5.21 9.26 8.53
CA PRO A 39 -4.93 8.55 7.30
C PRO A 39 -5.89 7.41 7.07
N GLU A 40 -6.11 7.06 5.79
CA GLU A 40 -6.81 5.85 5.43
C GLU A 40 -6.04 4.65 5.96
N VAL A 41 -6.74 3.69 6.55
CA VAL A 41 -6.12 2.48 7.12
C VAL A 41 -6.76 1.24 6.53
N LEU A 42 -6.04 0.11 6.64
CA LEU A 42 -6.54 -1.20 6.23
C LEU A 42 -6.66 -2.11 7.43
N ALA A 43 -7.65 -3.00 7.39
CA ALA A 43 -7.73 -4.11 8.32
C ALA A 43 -6.77 -5.22 7.89
N PRO A 44 -6.33 -6.11 8.82
CA PRO A 44 -5.39 -7.19 8.48
C PRO A 44 -5.92 -8.17 7.44
N ASP A 45 -7.24 -8.31 7.34
CA ASP A 45 -7.90 -9.22 6.38
C ASP A 45 -8.17 -8.57 5.02
N ALA A 46 -7.79 -7.32 4.81
CA ALA A 46 -7.94 -6.67 3.53
C ALA A 46 -7.05 -7.33 2.48
N THR A 47 -7.57 -7.48 1.26
CA THR A 47 -6.82 -8.09 0.17
C THR A 47 -5.98 -7.06 -0.58
N PRO A 48 -4.91 -7.48 -1.29
CA PRO A 48 -4.16 -6.56 -2.14
C PRO A 48 -5.00 -5.80 -3.17
N PRO A 49 -5.96 -6.41 -3.88
CA PRO A 49 -6.84 -5.65 -4.76
C PRO A 49 -7.64 -4.56 -4.06
N ASP A 50 -8.16 -4.83 -2.85
CA ASP A 50 -8.89 -3.83 -2.06
C ASP A 50 -7.98 -2.66 -1.70
N ALA A 51 -6.76 -2.95 -1.28
CA ALA A 51 -5.79 -1.93 -0.91
C ALA A 51 -5.41 -1.06 -2.13
N LEU A 52 -5.17 -1.67 -3.28
CA LEU A 52 -4.87 -0.96 -4.53
C LEU A 52 -6.02 -0.05 -4.95
N GLU A 53 -7.25 -0.51 -4.81
CA GLU A 53 -8.43 0.29 -5.12
C GLU A 53 -8.53 1.52 -4.22
N ARG A 54 -8.28 1.37 -2.92
CA ARG A 54 -8.27 2.51 -2.00
C ARG A 54 -7.17 3.50 -2.33
N MET A 55 -5.98 3.01 -2.67
CA MET A 55 -4.87 3.86 -3.09
C MET A 55 -5.21 4.64 -4.36
N ARG A 56 -5.87 3.98 -5.32
CA ARG A 56 -6.30 4.62 -6.56
C ARG A 56 -7.30 5.74 -6.31
N ILE A 57 -8.31 5.46 -5.50
CA ILE A 57 -9.39 6.42 -5.22
C ILE A 57 -8.88 7.59 -4.39
N ARG A 58 -8.06 7.34 -3.38
CA ARG A 58 -7.59 8.34 -2.43
C ARG A 58 -6.26 8.99 -2.81
N GLY A 59 -5.53 8.42 -3.77
CA GLY A 59 -4.23 8.94 -4.17
C GLY A 59 -3.09 8.67 -3.19
N PHE A 60 -3.27 7.77 -2.25
CA PHE A 60 -2.22 7.37 -1.31
C PHE A 60 -1.38 6.24 -1.90
N ARG A 61 -0.08 6.22 -1.58
CA ARG A 61 0.84 5.17 -1.99
C ARG A 61 1.26 4.28 -0.82
N HIS A 62 0.86 4.63 0.38
CA HIS A 62 1.16 3.90 1.62
C HIS A 62 -0.09 3.88 2.47
N LEU A 63 -0.41 2.71 3.02
CA LEU A 63 -1.54 2.57 3.94
C LEU A 63 -1.11 1.79 5.17
N PRO A 64 -1.34 2.32 6.37
CA PRO A 64 -1.12 1.58 7.60
C PRO A 64 -2.13 0.45 7.75
N ILE A 65 -1.69 -0.67 8.32
CA ILE A 65 -2.55 -1.78 8.69
C ILE A 65 -2.80 -1.69 10.18
N VAL A 66 -4.06 -1.61 10.57
CA VAL A 66 -4.48 -1.42 11.96
C VAL A 66 -5.40 -2.55 12.39
N ASP A 67 -5.13 -3.10 13.56
CA ASP A 67 -5.93 -4.14 14.20
C ASP A 67 -6.20 -3.71 15.63
N ASP A 68 -7.49 -3.58 16.00
CA ASP A 68 -7.93 -3.09 17.32
C ASP A 68 -7.20 -1.80 17.74
N ASP A 69 -7.19 -0.81 16.85
CA ASP A 69 -6.53 0.50 17.05
C ASP A 69 -5.01 0.42 17.18
N GLU A 70 -4.42 -0.74 16.95
CA GLU A 70 -2.97 -0.94 17.00
C GLU A 70 -2.40 -1.06 15.60
N ILE A 71 -1.32 -0.32 15.32
CA ILE A 71 -0.64 -0.39 14.03
C ILE A 71 0.21 -1.65 14.01
N ILE A 72 -0.10 -2.57 13.09
CA ILE A 72 0.65 -3.82 12.94
C ILE A 72 1.56 -3.86 11.72
N GLY A 73 1.43 -2.89 10.84
CA GLY A 73 2.28 -2.81 9.66
C GLY A 73 1.89 -1.64 8.77
N ILE A 74 2.62 -1.52 7.69
CA ILE A 74 2.33 -0.55 6.63
C ILE A 74 2.60 -1.24 5.29
N VAL A 75 1.75 -0.98 4.31
CA VAL A 75 1.96 -1.49 2.94
C VAL A 75 2.15 -0.32 1.99
N SER A 76 3.01 -0.51 1.00
CA SER A 76 3.21 0.44 -0.08
C SER A 76 2.55 -0.06 -1.36
N ILE A 77 2.30 0.86 -2.29
CA ILE A 77 1.77 0.49 -3.61
C ILE A 77 2.72 -0.49 -4.33
N ARG A 78 4.03 -0.33 -4.11
CA ARG A 78 5.04 -1.22 -4.69
C ARG A 78 4.91 -2.65 -4.17
N ASP A 79 4.70 -2.81 -2.86
CA ASP A 79 4.50 -4.13 -2.24
C ASP A 79 3.26 -4.80 -2.78
N LEU A 80 2.19 -4.05 -2.98
CA LEU A 80 0.92 -4.56 -3.49
C LEU A 80 1.04 -4.98 -4.95
N TYR A 81 1.73 -4.22 -5.78
CA TYR A 81 1.98 -4.61 -7.16
C TYR A 81 2.82 -5.87 -7.25
N ALA A 82 3.84 -6.01 -6.38
CA ALA A 82 4.66 -7.21 -6.35
C ALA A 82 3.83 -8.46 -6.00
N ALA A 83 2.94 -8.36 -5.01
CA ALA A 83 2.06 -9.46 -4.62
C ALA A 83 1.08 -9.81 -5.74
N THR A 84 0.48 -8.81 -6.39
CA THR A 84 -0.46 -9.00 -7.49
C THR A 84 0.24 -9.61 -8.71
N LYS A 85 1.43 -9.16 -9.03
CA LYS A 85 2.22 -9.71 -10.13
C LYS A 85 2.53 -11.18 -9.90
N LYS A 86 2.93 -11.54 -8.68
CA LYS A 86 3.21 -12.93 -8.32
C LYS A 86 1.98 -13.82 -8.51
N GLN A 87 0.82 -13.35 -8.09
CA GLN A 87 -0.44 -14.07 -8.24
C GLN A 87 -0.79 -14.29 -9.71
N LEU A 88 -0.62 -13.27 -10.54
CA LEU A 88 -0.85 -13.38 -11.98
C LEU A 88 0.09 -14.38 -12.64
N GLU A 89 1.36 -14.39 -12.27
CA GLU A 89 2.33 -15.34 -12.80
C GLU A 89 1.97 -16.78 -12.43
N GLU A 90 1.50 -17.01 -11.21
CA GLU A 90 1.02 -18.31 -10.78
C GLU A 90 -0.22 -18.76 -11.56
N ASP A 91 -1.17 -17.86 -11.78
CA ASP A 91 -2.38 -18.14 -12.55
C ASP A 91 -2.05 -18.48 -13.99
N ILE A 92 -1.12 -17.79 -14.61
CA ILE A 92 -0.67 -18.07 -15.97
C ILE A 92 -0.04 -19.45 -16.05
N ARG A 93 0.85 -19.80 -15.11
CA ARG A 93 1.48 -21.11 -15.07
C ARG A 93 0.45 -22.23 -14.91
N GLN A 94 -0.56 -22.04 -14.07
CA GLN A 94 -1.62 -23.01 -13.90
C GLN A 94 -2.43 -23.21 -15.18
N ARG A 95 -2.72 -22.15 -15.90
CA ARG A 95 -3.42 -22.23 -17.19
C ARG A 95 -2.59 -22.94 -18.24
N GLU A 96 -1.30 -22.66 -18.33
CA GLU A 96 -0.39 -23.33 -19.24
C GLU A 96 -0.30 -24.83 -18.94
N SER A 97 -0.17 -25.17 -17.67
CA SER A 97 -0.12 -26.56 -17.22
C SER A 97 -1.41 -27.30 -17.59
N PHE A 98 -2.56 -26.68 -17.38
CA PHE A 98 -3.83 -27.27 -17.76
C PHE A 98 -3.94 -27.53 -19.26
N ILE A 99 -3.52 -26.59 -20.08
CA ILE A 99 -3.53 -26.71 -21.55
C ILE A 99 -2.66 -27.87 -22.01
N PHE A 100 -1.46 -27.99 -21.48
CA PHE A 100 -0.53 -29.05 -21.85
C PHE A 100 -0.98 -30.43 -21.35
N ASP A 101 -1.50 -30.50 -20.11
CA ASP A 101 -1.98 -31.75 -19.51
C ASP A 101 -3.16 -32.35 -20.26
N THR A 102 -4.03 -31.51 -20.82
CA THR A 102 -5.18 -31.96 -21.59
C THR A 102 -4.88 -32.14 -23.06
N GLY A 103 -3.67 -31.83 -23.49
CA GLY A 103 -3.28 -31.92 -24.91
C GLY A 103 -3.87 -30.79 -25.76
N TYR A 104 -4.57 -29.88 -25.18
CA TYR A 104 -5.22 -28.79 -25.91
C TYR A 104 -4.20 -27.87 -26.57
N GLY A 105 -3.17 -27.50 -25.84
CA GLY A 105 -2.12 -26.66 -26.36
C GLY A 105 -1.28 -27.32 -27.45
N ALA A 106 -1.13 -28.62 -27.38
CA ALA A 106 -0.39 -29.39 -28.38
C ALA A 106 -1.13 -29.47 -29.72
N GLY A 107 -2.44 -29.36 -29.69
CA GLY A 107 -3.25 -29.36 -30.90
C GLY A 107 -3.31 -28.00 -31.60
N ALA A 108 -2.84 -27.02 -30.94
CA ALA A 108 -2.79 -25.68 -31.52
C ALA A 108 -1.51 -25.45 -32.34
#